data_2b16ef20caa61233fb46ccf81f4b307a
#
_entry.id   2b16ef20caa61233fb46ccf81f4b307a
#
_cell.length_a   1.000
_cell.length_b   1.000
_cell.length_c   1.000
_cell.angle_alpha   90.00
_cell.angle_beta   90.00
_cell.angle_gamma   90.00
#
_symmetry.space_group_name_H-M   'P 1'
#
loop_
_entity.id
_entity.type
_entity.pdbx_description
1 polymer ?
#
loop_
_entity_poly.entity_id
_entity_poly.type
_entity_poly.pdbx_seq_one_letter_code
_entity_poly.pdbx_strand_id
1 'polypeptide(L)'
;MTSVLRELALRPDLQRLREVGLFAGVGAAASLVHLAVAVLLVEAVDLRPWQANVGAFVCALPVSYLGHSYLTFTARRNGRASAVSRATFARFLLLALAGFSLNQASVVVFAELLGLPFRAVMLATIVAIAALQFVLGKLWAFNGAPGGPSPNGDAAALRPDQP
;
A
#
# COMPACT_ATOMS: atom_id res chain seq x y z
N MET A 1 28.69 26.95 1.45
CA MET A 1 27.92 26.56 0.25
C MET A 1 27.63 25.06 0.18
N THR A 2 28.46 24.20 0.74
CA THR A 2 28.29 22.74 0.76
C THR A 2 27.23 22.20 1.71
N SER A 3 26.96 22.86 2.84
CA SER A 3 25.94 22.44 3.82
C SER A 3 24.49 22.63 3.32
N VAL A 4 24.23 23.77 2.66
CA VAL A 4 22.90 24.09 2.10
C VAL A 4 22.52 23.14 0.95
N LEU A 5 23.49 22.79 0.11
CA LEU A 5 23.28 21.82 -0.99
C LEU A 5 23.02 20.40 -0.44
N ARG A 6 23.66 20.04 0.69
CA ARG A 6 23.44 18.76 1.35
C ARG A 6 22.08 18.68 2.04
N GLU A 7 21.61 19.78 2.65
CA GLU A 7 20.25 19.88 3.21
C GLU A 7 19.16 19.83 2.12
N LEU A 8 19.38 20.47 0.98
CA LEU A 8 18.47 20.40 -0.17
C LEU A 8 18.41 19.00 -0.78
N ALA A 9 19.50 18.24 -0.78
CA ALA A 9 19.56 16.86 -1.24
C ALA A 9 18.86 15.86 -0.29
N LEU A 10 18.84 16.14 1.03
CA LEU A 10 18.17 15.30 2.03
C LEU A 10 16.63 15.46 2.04
N ARG A 11 16.10 16.56 1.53
CA ARG A 11 14.65 16.81 1.51
C ARG A 11 13.85 15.78 0.71
N PRO A 12 14.25 15.33 -0.51
CA PRO A 12 13.51 14.31 -1.24
C PRO A 12 13.53 12.95 -0.54
N ASP A 13 14.58 12.60 0.16
CA ASP A 13 14.68 11.33 0.89
C ASP A 13 13.80 11.34 2.14
N LEU A 14 13.76 12.44 2.89
CA LEU A 14 12.87 12.62 4.04
C LEU A 14 11.39 12.61 3.62
N GLN A 15 11.06 13.19 2.47
CA GLN A 15 9.70 13.14 1.94
C GLN A 15 9.29 11.71 1.57
N ARG A 16 10.16 10.96 0.90
CA ARG A 16 9.93 9.55 0.58
C ARG A 16 9.78 8.69 1.83
N LEU A 17 10.63 8.88 2.85
CA LEU A 17 10.51 8.18 4.12
C LEU A 17 9.18 8.49 4.82
N ARG A 18 8.74 9.74 4.81
CA ARG A 18 7.44 10.14 5.34
C ARG A 18 6.28 9.50 4.58
N GLU A 19 6.32 9.47 3.24
CA GLU A 19 5.30 8.84 2.42
C GLU A 19 5.20 7.34 2.69
N VAL A 20 6.33 6.65 2.77
CA VAL A 20 6.40 5.22 3.12
C VAL A 20 5.89 4.98 4.54
N GLY A 21 6.29 5.81 5.49
CA GLY A 21 5.83 5.72 6.88
C GLY A 21 4.31 5.94 7.02
N LEU A 22 3.74 6.92 6.32
CA LEU A 22 2.30 7.16 6.29
C LEU A 22 1.55 5.99 5.62
N PHE A 23 2.08 5.48 4.51
CA PHE A 23 1.51 4.32 3.84
C PHE A 23 1.48 3.09 4.75
N ALA A 24 2.60 2.77 5.37
CA ALA A 24 2.71 1.65 6.30
C ALA A 24 1.82 1.84 7.54
N GLY A 25 1.74 3.05 8.08
CA GLY A 25 0.89 3.39 9.22
C GLY A 25 -0.60 3.21 8.93
N VAL A 26 -1.07 3.66 7.76
CA VAL A 26 -2.47 3.45 7.32
C VAL A 26 -2.74 1.96 7.12
N GLY A 27 -1.82 1.22 6.48
CA GLY A 27 -1.93 -0.22 6.30
C GLY A 27 -2.02 -0.97 7.64
N ALA A 28 -1.17 -0.61 8.60
CA ALA A 28 -1.20 -1.18 9.95
C ALA A 28 -2.52 -0.89 10.67
N ALA A 29 -3.02 0.34 10.62
CA ALA A 29 -4.29 0.73 11.23
C ALA A 29 -5.46 -0.06 10.61
N ALA A 30 -5.53 -0.16 9.29
CA ALA A 30 -6.56 -0.94 8.60
C ALA A 30 -6.47 -2.44 8.96
N SER A 31 -5.26 -3.00 9.07
CA SER A 31 -5.04 -4.39 9.48
C SER A 31 -5.46 -4.65 10.92
N LEU A 32 -5.24 -3.70 11.82
CA LEU A 32 -5.70 -3.80 13.22
C LEU A 32 -7.23 -3.76 13.30
N VAL A 33 -7.89 -2.88 12.54
CA VAL A 33 -9.36 -2.85 12.45
C VAL A 33 -9.88 -4.17 11.90
N HIS A 34 -9.29 -4.68 10.81
CA HIS A 34 -9.65 -5.97 10.22
C HIS A 34 -9.54 -7.10 11.25
N LEU A 35 -8.39 -7.23 11.91
CA LEU A 35 -8.16 -8.27 12.92
C LEU A 35 -9.14 -8.17 14.08
N ALA A 36 -9.32 -6.96 14.64
CA ALA A 36 -10.22 -6.74 15.77
C ALA A 36 -11.67 -7.10 15.43
N VAL A 37 -12.16 -6.65 14.27
CA VAL A 37 -13.53 -6.97 13.82
C VAL A 37 -13.67 -8.46 13.52
N ALA A 38 -12.69 -9.08 12.84
CA ALA A 38 -12.74 -10.51 12.52
C ALA A 38 -12.82 -11.37 13.80
N VAL A 39 -11.97 -11.09 14.79
CA VAL A 39 -11.98 -11.80 16.08
C VAL A 39 -13.29 -11.58 16.81
N LEU A 40 -13.78 -10.33 16.87
CA LEU A 40 -15.07 -10.00 17.50
C LEU A 40 -16.22 -10.78 16.87
N LEU A 41 -16.28 -10.84 15.53
CA LEU A 41 -17.36 -11.54 14.82
C LEU A 41 -17.32 -13.06 15.04
N VAL A 42 -16.13 -13.67 15.16
CA VAL A 42 -16.03 -15.09 15.48
C VAL A 42 -16.36 -15.36 16.93
N GLU A 43 -15.84 -14.59 17.88
CA GLU A 43 -15.90 -14.92 19.29
C GLU A 43 -17.15 -14.41 20.01
N ALA A 44 -17.66 -13.24 19.61
CA ALA A 44 -18.85 -12.65 20.27
C ALA A 44 -20.14 -12.86 19.47
N VAL A 45 -20.06 -13.07 18.15
CA VAL A 45 -21.24 -13.24 17.28
C VAL A 45 -21.37 -14.68 16.77
N ASP A 46 -20.35 -15.52 17.02
CA ASP A 46 -20.30 -16.95 16.60
C ASP A 46 -20.42 -17.15 15.08
N LEU A 47 -19.86 -16.20 14.30
CA LEU A 47 -19.80 -16.35 12.86
C LEU A 47 -18.70 -17.33 12.46
N ARG A 48 -18.92 -18.02 11.34
CA ARG A 48 -17.85 -18.85 10.74
C ARG A 48 -16.65 -17.97 10.34
N PRO A 49 -15.42 -18.48 10.46
CA PRO A 49 -14.20 -17.74 10.14
C PRO A 49 -14.23 -16.99 8.81
N TRP A 50 -14.70 -17.62 7.74
CA TRP A 50 -14.78 -16.99 6.43
C TRP A 50 -15.80 -15.83 6.37
N GLN A 51 -16.93 -15.95 7.08
CA GLN A 51 -17.96 -14.89 7.15
C GLN A 51 -17.45 -13.69 7.94
N ALA A 52 -16.81 -13.96 9.07
CA ALA A 52 -16.19 -12.96 9.92
C ALA A 52 -15.11 -12.19 9.16
N ASN A 53 -14.28 -12.89 8.36
CA ASN A 53 -13.24 -12.30 7.55
C ASN A 53 -13.80 -11.37 6.46
N VAL A 54 -14.90 -11.75 5.79
CA VAL A 54 -15.60 -10.86 4.83
C VAL A 54 -16.13 -9.61 5.53
N GLY A 55 -16.81 -9.75 6.67
CA GLY A 55 -17.33 -8.63 7.45
C GLY A 55 -16.22 -7.68 7.90
N ALA A 56 -15.12 -8.23 8.38
CA ALA A 56 -13.94 -7.46 8.79
C ALA A 56 -13.31 -6.69 7.62
N PHE A 57 -13.23 -7.31 6.43
CA PHE A 57 -12.75 -6.63 5.22
C PHE A 57 -13.63 -5.42 4.87
N VAL A 58 -14.95 -5.58 4.88
CA VAL A 58 -15.89 -4.48 4.59
C VAL A 58 -15.71 -3.32 5.58
N CYS A 59 -15.45 -3.61 6.86
CA CYS A 59 -15.18 -2.58 7.87
C CYS A 59 -13.80 -1.91 7.72
N ALA A 60 -12.78 -2.67 7.35
CA ALA A 60 -11.42 -2.16 7.20
C ALA A 60 -11.21 -1.37 5.89
N LEU A 61 -11.97 -1.69 4.84
CA LEU A 61 -11.86 -1.07 3.51
C LEU A 61 -11.99 0.46 3.54
N PRO A 62 -13.00 1.07 4.19
CA PRO A 62 -13.09 2.52 4.32
C PRO A 62 -11.90 3.14 5.06
N VAL A 63 -11.43 2.51 6.13
CA VAL A 63 -10.28 2.97 6.90
C VAL A 63 -9.04 3.03 6.01
N SER A 64 -8.80 1.95 5.26
CA SER A 64 -7.68 1.86 4.34
C SER A 64 -7.80 2.90 3.20
N TYR A 65 -8.96 2.96 2.55
CA TYR A 65 -9.17 3.88 1.42
C TYR A 65 -9.05 5.35 1.83
N LEU A 66 -9.75 5.75 2.88
CA LEU A 66 -9.73 7.13 3.36
C LEU A 66 -8.34 7.49 3.90
N GLY A 67 -7.72 6.60 4.67
CA GLY A 67 -6.37 6.80 5.18
C GLY A 67 -5.36 7.02 4.06
N HIS A 68 -5.35 6.18 3.03
CA HIS A 68 -4.45 6.36 1.88
C HIS A 68 -4.80 7.62 1.08
N SER A 69 -6.09 7.90 0.86
CA SER A 69 -6.52 9.07 0.09
C SER A 69 -6.15 10.39 0.78
N TYR A 70 -6.39 10.49 2.09
CA TYR A 70 -6.17 11.74 2.82
C TYR A 70 -4.76 11.91 3.38
N LEU A 71 -4.12 10.83 3.85
CA LEU A 71 -2.81 10.93 4.50
C LEU A 71 -1.65 10.70 3.53
N THR A 72 -1.75 9.67 2.69
CA THR A 72 -0.63 9.28 1.84
C THR A 72 -0.56 10.13 0.58
N PHE A 73 -1.70 10.33 -0.11
CA PHE A 73 -1.71 11.04 -1.40
C PHE A 73 -1.79 12.55 -1.28
N THR A 74 -2.29 13.10 -0.17
CA THR A 74 -2.27 14.54 0.08
C THR A 74 -0.85 15.04 0.35
N ALA A 75 -0.02 14.23 1.02
CA ALA A 75 1.39 14.55 1.24
C ALA A 75 2.18 14.70 -0.07
N ARG A 76 1.80 13.94 -1.12
CA ARG A 76 2.47 13.94 -2.42
C ARG A 76 2.10 15.13 -3.32
N ARG A 77 1.00 15.83 -3.06
CA ARG A 77 0.43 16.88 -3.93
C ARG A 77 0.44 18.29 -3.32
N ASN A 78 1.41 18.64 -2.49
CA ASN A 78 1.53 20.00 -1.92
C ASN A 78 0.19 20.52 -1.35
N GLY A 79 -0.53 19.71 -0.58
CA GLY A 79 -1.75 20.12 0.12
C GLY A 79 -3.04 20.15 -0.71
N ARG A 80 -2.99 19.83 -2.03
CA ARG A 80 -4.21 19.64 -2.81
C ARG A 80 -4.68 18.19 -2.64
N ALA A 81 -5.77 18.00 -1.88
CA ALA A 81 -6.44 16.71 -1.75
C ALA A 81 -6.66 16.12 -3.16
N SER A 82 -6.15 14.90 -3.36
CA SER A 82 -6.51 14.15 -4.57
C SER A 82 -8.03 13.96 -4.51
N ALA A 83 -8.74 14.52 -5.47
CA ALA A 83 -10.19 14.35 -5.50
C ALA A 83 -10.48 12.84 -5.44
N VAL A 84 -11.27 12.45 -4.43
CA VAL A 84 -11.80 11.10 -4.30
C VAL A 84 -12.63 10.86 -5.56
N SER A 85 -12.04 10.20 -6.56
CA SER A 85 -12.71 9.92 -7.82
C SER A 85 -13.18 8.48 -7.85
N ARG A 86 -14.28 8.23 -8.55
CA ARG A 86 -14.80 6.86 -8.75
C ARG A 86 -13.74 5.95 -9.39
N ALA A 87 -12.95 6.48 -10.33
CA ALA A 87 -11.87 5.73 -10.98
C ALA A 87 -10.73 5.37 -10.02
N THR A 88 -10.34 6.29 -9.13
CA THR A 88 -9.32 6.03 -8.10
C THR A 88 -9.81 4.99 -7.10
N PHE A 89 -11.07 5.11 -6.67
CA PHE A 89 -11.69 4.12 -5.79
C PHE A 89 -11.76 2.74 -6.43
N ALA A 90 -12.19 2.64 -7.70
CA ALA A 90 -12.28 1.36 -8.41
C ALA A 90 -10.92 0.65 -8.52
N ARG A 91 -9.85 1.39 -8.86
CA ARG A 91 -8.48 0.84 -8.91
C ARG A 91 -8.01 0.36 -7.54
N PHE A 92 -8.25 1.17 -6.50
CA PHE A 92 -7.93 0.80 -5.13
C PHE A 92 -8.69 -0.46 -4.71
N LEU A 93 -9.99 -0.53 -4.99
CA LEU A 93 -10.86 -1.66 -4.67
C LEU A 93 -10.38 -2.95 -5.35
N LEU A 94 -9.98 -2.88 -6.63
CA LEU A 94 -9.42 -4.05 -7.33
C LEU A 94 -8.16 -4.60 -6.65
N LEU A 95 -7.24 -3.72 -6.25
CA LEU A 95 -6.04 -4.13 -5.52
C LEU A 95 -6.37 -4.68 -4.13
N ALA A 96 -7.30 -4.05 -3.42
CA ALA A 96 -7.76 -4.50 -2.12
C ALA A 96 -8.44 -5.88 -2.21
N LEU A 97 -9.28 -6.11 -3.22
CA LEU A 97 -9.93 -7.39 -3.47
C LEU A 97 -8.92 -8.49 -3.83
N ALA A 98 -7.90 -8.19 -4.62
CA ALA A 98 -6.83 -9.16 -4.92
C ALA A 98 -6.09 -9.60 -3.65
N GLY A 99 -5.70 -8.67 -2.79
CA GLY A 99 -5.08 -8.97 -1.50
C GLY A 99 -6.03 -9.71 -0.55
N PHE A 100 -7.30 -9.30 -0.52
CA PHE A 100 -8.33 -9.96 0.27
C PHE A 100 -8.59 -11.41 -0.18
N SER A 101 -8.57 -11.68 -1.49
CA SER A 101 -8.76 -13.04 -2.01
C SER A 101 -7.70 -14.01 -1.48
N LEU A 102 -6.43 -13.60 -1.40
CA LEU A 102 -5.36 -14.38 -0.80
C LEU A 102 -5.60 -14.60 0.70
N ASN A 103 -6.00 -13.55 1.41
CA ASN A 103 -6.34 -13.64 2.84
C ASN A 103 -7.53 -14.59 3.06
N GLN A 104 -8.58 -14.44 2.29
CA GLN A 104 -9.78 -15.29 2.38
C GLN A 104 -9.46 -16.76 2.10
N ALA A 105 -8.67 -17.05 1.07
CA ALA A 105 -8.23 -18.41 0.77
C ALA A 105 -7.44 -19.01 1.95
N SER A 106 -6.54 -18.22 2.57
CA SER A 106 -5.81 -18.66 3.76
C SER A 106 -6.74 -18.97 4.93
N VAL A 107 -7.75 -18.15 5.20
CA VAL A 107 -8.74 -18.39 6.27
C VAL A 107 -9.51 -19.67 6.02
N VAL A 108 -10.01 -19.87 4.80
CA VAL A 108 -10.76 -21.08 4.45
C VAL A 108 -9.87 -22.33 4.60
N VAL A 109 -8.67 -22.30 4.03
CA VAL A 109 -7.79 -23.49 4.07
C VAL A 109 -7.30 -23.77 5.50
N PHE A 110 -6.74 -22.79 6.17
CA PHE A 110 -6.05 -23.03 7.44
C PHE A 110 -7.00 -23.06 8.65
N ALA A 111 -7.98 -22.13 8.71
CA ALA A 111 -8.88 -22.08 9.85
C ALA A 111 -10.07 -23.04 9.71
N GLU A 112 -10.68 -23.18 8.53
CA GLU A 112 -11.88 -24.01 8.38
C GLU A 112 -11.56 -25.45 8.00
N LEU A 113 -10.71 -25.68 6.98
CA LEU A 113 -10.43 -27.03 6.51
C LEU A 113 -9.41 -27.76 7.40
N LEU A 114 -8.37 -27.05 7.87
CA LEU A 114 -7.34 -27.64 8.74
C LEU A 114 -7.59 -27.45 10.23
N GLY A 115 -8.62 -26.69 10.62
CA GLY A 115 -9.02 -26.48 12.01
C GLY A 115 -7.99 -25.73 12.85
N LEU A 116 -7.10 -24.94 12.25
CA LEU A 116 -6.12 -24.15 12.99
C LEU A 116 -6.80 -22.99 13.73
N PRO A 117 -6.24 -22.54 14.88
CA PRO A 117 -6.81 -21.44 15.64
C PRO A 117 -6.95 -20.16 14.80
N PHE A 118 -8.15 -19.65 14.67
CA PHE A 118 -8.48 -18.51 13.80
C PHE A 118 -7.58 -17.29 14.04
N ARG A 119 -7.33 -16.93 15.31
CA ARG A 119 -6.44 -15.81 15.66
C ARG A 119 -5.03 -15.98 15.10
N ALA A 120 -4.47 -17.20 15.20
CA ALA A 120 -3.14 -17.50 14.71
C ALA A 120 -3.08 -17.41 13.18
N VAL A 121 -4.09 -17.95 12.49
CA VAL A 121 -4.23 -17.85 11.03
C VAL A 121 -4.32 -16.40 10.59
N MET A 122 -5.16 -15.59 11.23
CA MET A 122 -5.31 -14.17 10.90
C MET A 122 -4.00 -13.38 11.07
N LEU A 123 -3.31 -13.56 12.20
CA LEU A 123 -2.04 -12.88 12.46
C LEU A 123 -0.96 -13.30 11.45
N ALA A 124 -0.82 -14.61 11.23
CA ALA A 124 0.17 -15.13 10.28
C ALA A 124 -0.09 -14.63 8.85
N THR A 125 -1.35 -14.63 8.40
CA THR A 125 -1.73 -14.18 7.07
C THR A 125 -1.51 -12.68 6.88
N ILE A 126 -1.85 -11.84 7.87
CA ILE A 126 -1.59 -10.40 7.81
C ILE A 126 -0.10 -10.13 7.67
N VAL A 127 0.74 -10.80 8.47
CA VAL A 127 2.20 -10.64 8.41
C VAL A 127 2.75 -11.14 7.07
N ALA A 128 2.31 -12.30 6.60
CA ALA A 128 2.76 -12.88 5.34
C ALA A 128 2.41 -11.99 4.14
N ILE A 129 1.18 -11.46 4.07
CA ILE A 129 0.75 -10.56 3.01
C ILE A 129 1.52 -9.24 3.07
N ALA A 130 1.73 -8.67 4.26
CA ALA A 130 2.53 -7.45 4.43
C ALA A 130 3.99 -7.65 3.96
N ALA A 131 4.60 -8.78 4.33
CA ALA A 131 5.94 -9.14 3.88
C ALA A 131 6.01 -9.35 2.37
N LEU A 132 5.04 -10.05 1.77
CA LEU A 132 4.95 -10.25 0.33
C LEU A 132 4.82 -8.92 -0.41
N GLN A 133 3.94 -8.03 0.03
CA GLN A 133 3.76 -6.69 -0.56
C GLN A 133 5.04 -5.85 -0.45
N PHE A 134 5.77 -5.95 0.67
CA PHE A 134 7.04 -5.26 0.85
C PHE A 134 8.10 -5.79 -0.14
N VAL A 135 8.23 -7.11 -0.28
CA VAL A 135 9.18 -7.74 -1.20
C VAL A 135 8.86 -7.38 -2.65
N LEU A 136 7.59 -7.51 -3.06
CA LEU A 136 7.15 -7.16 -4.41
C LEU A 136 7.37 -5.67 -4.70
N GLY A 137 7.05 -4.79 -3.75
CA GLY A 137 7.29 -3.36 -3.87
C GLY A 137 8.77 -3.04 -4.03
N LYS A 138 9.64 -3.70 -3.26
CA LYS A 138 11.09 -3.53 -3.35
C LYS A 138 11.63 -4.03 -4.70
N LEU A 139 11.24 -5.21 -5.15
CA LEU A 139 11.68 -5.77 -6.42
C LEU A 139 11.20 -4.92 -7.60
N TRP A 140 9.96 -4.44 -7.56
CA TRP A 140 9.40 -3.62 -8.65
C TRP A 140 9.98 -2.21 -8.68
N ALA A 141 10.19 -1.58 -7.52
CA ALA A 141 10.77 -0.23 -7.45
C ALA A 141 12.24 -0.18 -7.87
N PHE A 142 13.01 -1.27 -7.70
CA PHE A 142 14.42 -1.30 -8.07
C PHE A 142 14.68 -1.82 -9.49
N ASN A 143 13.73 -2.55 -10.10
CA ASN A 143 13.89 -3.07 -11.48
C ASN A 143 13.32 -2.15 -12.55
N GLY A 144 12.72 -1.01 -12.21
CA GLY A 144 12.05 -0.09 -13.11
C GLY A 144 12.66 1.32 -13.17
N ALA A 145 13.99 1.48 -13.12
CA ALA A 145 14.58 2.75 -13.51
C ALA A 145 14.71 2.75 -15.05
N PRO A 146 13.83 3.46 -15.81
CA PRO A 146 14.10 3.75 -17.21
C PRO A 146 15.36 4.61 -17.23
N GLY A 147 16.33 4.25 -18.10
CA GLY A 147 17.58 4.97 -18.27
C GLY A 147 17.35 6.47 -18.34
N GLY A 148 18.11 7.22 -17.54
CA GLY A 148 18.10 8.67 -17.60
C GLY A 148 18.39 9.14 -19.03
N PRO A 149 18.01 10.38 -19.38
CA PRO A 149 18.26 10.93 -20.71
C PRO A 149 19.74 10.80 -21.05
N SER A 150 20.00 10.23 -22.23
CA SER A 150 21.34 10.08 -22.78
C SER A 150 22.00 11.45 -22.86
N PRO A 151 23.21 11.66 -22.29
CA PRO A 151 23.90 12.96 -22.38
C PRO A 151 24.27 13.39 -23.80
N ASN A 152 24.05 12.52 -24.80
CA ASN A 152 24.51 12.74 -26.17
C ASN A 152 23.42 13.14 -27.18
N GLY A 153 22.16 13.41 -26.71
CA GLY A 153 21.04 13.79 -27.59
C GLY A 153 21.03 15.24 -28.04
N ASP A 154 21.60 16.16 -27.27
CA ASP A 154 21.44 17.60 -27.51
C ASP A 154 22.65 18.27 -28.19
N ALA A 155 23.71 17.55 -28.45
CA ALA A 155 24.88 18.13 -29.13
C ALA A 155 24.79 18.18 -30.68
N ALA A 156 23.73 17.56 -31.25
CA ALA A 156 23.52 17.53 -32.70
C ALA A 156 22.60 18.63 -33.26
N ALA A 157 21.94 19.39 -32.39
CA ALA A 157 20.94 20.39 -32.80
C ALA A 157 21.46 21.84 -32.89
N LEU A 158 22.73 22.09 -32.61
CA LEU A 158 23.33 23.43 -32.71
C LEU A 158 24.39 23.47 -33.83
N ARG A 159 23.98 23.28 -35.07
CA ARG A 159 24.71 23.84 -36.21
C ARG A 159 24.01 25.10 -36.66
N PRO A 160 24.55 26.27 -36.42
CA PRO A 160 24.10 27.46 -37.10
C PRO A 160 24.52 27.37 -38.56
N ASP A 161 23.55 27.46 -39.50
CA ASP A 161 23.77 27.70 -40.88
C ASP A 161 24.52 29.05 -41.00
N GLN A 162 25.72 28.99 -41.52
CA GLN A 162 26.40 30.19 -41.99
C GLN A 162 26.34 30.26 -43.53
N PRO A 163 26.19 31.48 -44.11
CA PRO A 163 25.97 31.75 -45.53
C PRO A 163 27.21 31.45 -46.39
#